data_ca19e612fe2b08c93f875389675db311
#
_entry.id   ca19e612fe2b08c93f875389675db311
#
_cell.length_a   1.000
_cell.length_b   1.000
_cell.length_c   1.000
_cell.angle_alpha   90.00
_cell.angle_beta   90.00
_cell.angle_gamma   90.00
#
_symmetry.space_group_name_H-M   'P 1'
#
loop_
_entity.id
_entity.type
_entity.pdbx_description
1 polymer ?
#
loop_
_entity_poly.entity_id
_entity_poly.type
_entity_poly.pdbx_seq_one_letter_code
_entity_poly.pdbx_strand_id
1 'polypeptide(L)'
;MIRLWILLGWLLCGPLQAATAAQTSPAEETDSEPAALAFSSDQLAQPLLGDLDAMLARRTIRVLTTYNKTGYFIYKGVQRGVTYDAFIEVEKRLNEQLRKQKSLKRHLKLHLVFIPVAREALLEALIAGKGDIAAANLTITERRKLQGVLFTDPLLENVRELLISGSASPKVESAADLAGQRVYVRPSSSYFESLTAYNQARKAAGEPLVDIQPAPEALEDEDLVEMVNAGLLPFIVMDEHKARFWQKIFPAIRIHEQPVFRQGGVIAWAVRKESPQLLAMLNEQIAALRGKHSGDAILARYLKQNKFVKSAAADAERQKFLQVVDLFREYGEKYEVDWLLMAAQGYQESALNHKARSHVGAIGIMQIMPATGKGLKVGDIRQLEPNIHGGVKYMRWMIDHYYADEPMTALDKALFSFASYNAGPARVARLRTEAKKRGLDPNVWFHNVEYVAAEKIGPETVTYVGNIYKYYIAYKLVMEQLQRRQQAAEAIKQQGPGSDQVSAAPASQG
;
A
#
# COMPACT_ATOMS: atom_id res chain seq x y z
N MET A 1 13.35 -10.22 12.87
CA MET A 1 13.26 -11.65 13.11
C MET A 1 11.81 -12.07 12.87
N ILE A 2 11.54 -12.64 11.71
CA ILE A 2 10.21 -13.09 11.28
C ILE A 2 10.10 -14.53 11.73
N ARG A 3 9.21 -14.82 12.66
CA ARG A 3 8.90 -16.19 13.07
C ARG A 3 7.87 -16.76 12.12
N LEU A 4 8.32 -17.65 11.25
CA LEU A 4 7.47 -18.46 10.40
C LEU A 4 7.04 -19.70 11.19
N TRP A 5 5.76 -19.80 11.53
CA TRP A 5 5.17 -20.99 12.11
C TRP A 5 4.50 -21.80 10.99
N ILE A 6 5.14 -22.87 10.55
CA ILE A 6 4.49 -23.93 9.79
C ILE A 6 4.29 -25.09 10.76
N LEU A 7 3.07 -25.27 11.24
CA LEU A 7 2.63 -26.44 11.98
C LEU A 7 1.99 -27.44 11.02
N LEU A 8 2.70 -28.54 10.74
CA LEU A 8 2.10 -29.79 10.29
C LEU A 8 1.61 -30.53 11.54
N GLY A 9 0.28 -30.64 11.68
CA GLY A 9 -0.33 -31.50 12.67
C GLY A 9 -0.79 -32.81 12.05
N TRP A 10 -0.27 -33.93 12.53
CA TRP A 10 -0.92 -35.23 12.40
C TRP A 10 -1.09 -35.87 13.79
N LEU A 11 -2.34 -36.16 14.08
CA LEU A 11 -2.97 -37.12 14.99
C LEU A 11 -2.08 -38.02 15.87
N LEU A 12 -2.41 -38.05 17.17
CA LEU A 12 -2.75 -39.32 17.85
C LEU A 12 -3.52 -39.03 19.15
N CYS A 13 -4.58 -39.77 19.34
CA CYS A 13 -5.45 -39.83 20.52
C CYS A 13 -4.79 -40.49 21.73
N GLY A 14 -5.21 -40.06 22.93
CA GLY A 14 -5.16 -40.87 24.15
C GLY A 14 -5.21 -40.00 25.42
N PRO A 15 -6.08 -40.32 26.36
CA PRO A 15 -6.34 -39.50 27.52
C PRO A 15 -5.52 -39.91 28.75
N LEU A 16 -5.09 -38.97 29.58
CA LEU A 16 -4.87 -39.26 31.01
C LEU A 16 -5.09 -38.02 31.88
N GLN A 17 -5.62 -38.32 33.03
CA GLN A 17 -6.22 -37.53 34.09
C GLN A 17 -5.25 -36.66 34.88
N ALA A 18 -5.79 -35.54 35.32
CA ALA A 18 -5.71 -34.85 36.60
C ALA A 18 -4.49 -34.97 37.52
N ALA A 19 -3.96 -33.81 37.89
CA ALA A 19 -3.70 -33.52 39.32
C ALA A 19 -3.59 -32.00 39.54
N THR A 20 -4.34 -31.54 40.48
CA THR A 20 -4.45 -30.23 41.11
C THR A 20 -3.20 -29.81 41.87
N ALA A 21 -2.79 -28.55 41.75
CA ALA A 21 -2.33 -27.76 42.92
C ALA A 21 -2.42 -26.27 42.59
N ALA A 22 -3.20 -25.60 43.41
CA ALA A 22 -3.38 -24.15 43.40
C ALA A 22 -2.17 -23.45 44.08
N GLN A 23 -1.71 -22.36 43.50
CA GLN A 23 -1.14 -21.24 44.26
C GLN A 23 -1.53 -19.93 43.60
N THR A 24 -2.37 -19.21 44.30
CA THR A 24 -2.86 -17.86 44.03
C THR A 24 -1.78 -16.84 44.37
N SER A 25 -1.47 -15.97 43.40
CA SER A 25 -0.91 -14.63 43.66
C SER A 25 -1.81 -13.61 42.96
N PRO A 26 -2.06 -12.44 43.57
CA PRO A 26 -3.09 -11.53 43.11
C PRO A 26 -2.69 -10.89 41.79
N ALA A 27 -3.54 -11.09 40.80
CA ALA A 27 -3.46 -10.36 39.55
C ALA A 27 -3.92 -8.92 39.79
N GLU A 28 -3.09 -7.98 39.40
CA GLU A 28 -3.53 -6.61 39.15
C GLU A 28 -4.65 -6.65 38.11
N GLU A 29 -5.85 -6.29 38.54
CA GLU A 29 -6.99 -6.02 37.69
C GLU A 29 -6.67 -4.82 36.80
N THR A 30 -6.10 -5.07 35.62
CA THR A 30 -6.25 -4.14 34.50
C THR A 30 -7.66 -4.32 33.98
N ASP A 31 -8.53 -3.39 34.35
CA ASP A 31 -9.85 -3.16 33.78
C ASP A 31 -9.73 -2.87 32.26
N SER A 32 -9.53 -3.90 31.48
CA SER A 32 -9.79 -3.93 30.04
C SER A 32 -11.09 -4.70 29.84
N GLU A 33 -12.23 -4.06 30.10
CA GLU A 33 -13.49 -4.48 29.49
C GLU A 33 -13.25 -4.64 27.99
N PRO A 34 -13.51 -5.82 27.40
CA PRO A 34 -13.63 -5.92 25.97
C PRO A 34 -14.81 -5.03 25.61
N ALA A 35 -14.56 -3.90 24.97
CA ALA A 35 -15.60 -3.08 24.36
C ALA A 35 -16.25 -3.96 23.29
N ALA A 36 -17.28 -4.71 23.72
CA ALA A 36 -18.21 -5.36 22.82
C ALA A 36 -18.90 -4.22 22.06
N LEU A 37 -18.32 -3.84 20.93
CA LEU A 37 -19.02 -3.04 19.95
C LEU A 37 -20.23 -3.88 19.54
N ALA A 38 -21.41 -3.44 19.98
CA ALA A 38 -22.69 -4.08 19.70
C ALA A 38 -23.11 -3.92 18.23
N PHE A 39 -22.15 -3.84 17.30
CA PHE A 39 -22.40 -3.74 15.86
C PHE A 39 -21.91 -5.00 15.18
N SER A 40 -22.83 -5.67 14.49
CA SER A 40 -22.43 -6.67 13.50
C SER A 40 -21.66 -5.96 12.38
N SER A 41 -20.63 -6.62 11.84
CA SER A 41 -19.87 -6.13 10.67
C SER A 41 -20.80 -5.73 9.51
N ASP A 42 -21.94 -6.39 9.38
CA ASP A 42 -22.93 -6.14 8.34
C ASP A 42 -23.61 -4.78 8.49
N GLN A 43 -23.81 -4.29 9.70
CA GLN A 43 -24.38 -2.95 9.96
C GLN A 43 -23.40 -1.81 9.65
N LEU A 44 -22.09 -2.04 9.79
CA LEU A 44 -21.07 -1.04 9.47
C LEU A 44 -20.90 -0.84 7.95
N ALA A 45 -21.16 -1.89 7.17
CA ALA A 45 -21.05 -1.84 5.69
C ALA A 45 -22.30 -1.24 5.02
N GLN A 46 -23.43 -1.13 5.73
CA GLN A 46 -24.66 -0.58 5.18
C GLN A 46 -24.59 0.94 5.02
N PRO A 47 -25.20 1.50 3.97
CA PRO A 47 -25.39 2.93 3.86
C PRO A 47 -26.20 3.47 5.03
N LEU A 48 -25.62 4.38 5.81
CA LEU A 48 -26.30 5.13 6.85
C LEU A 48 -26.14 6.62 6.55
N LEU A 49 -27.25 7.28 6.37
CA LEU A 49 -27.34 8.72 6.15
C LEU A 49 -27.68 9.43 7.47
N GLY A 50 -27.76 10.75 7.43
CA GLY A 50 -28.06 11.59 8.57
C GLY A 50 -26.84 12.37 9.05
N ASP A 51 -27.07 13.35 9.91
CA ASP A 51 -26.04 14.24 10.45
C ASP A 51 -25.60 13.77 11.86
N LEU A 52 -24.95 14.62 12.62
CA LEU A 52 -24.37 14.34 13.93
C LEU A 52 -25.38 13.77 14.93
N ASP A 53 -26.62 14.25 14.93
CA ASP A 53 -27.70 13.74 15.79
C ASP A 53 -27.97 12.25 15.58
N ALA A 54 -28.05 11.81 14.33
CA ALA A 54 -28.20 10.38 13.98
C ALA A 54 -26.96 9.57 14.43
N MET A 55 -25.76 10.15 14.32
CA MET A 55 -24.50 9.52 14.75
C MET A 55 -24.44 9.40 16.28
N LEU A 56 -24.90 10.41 17.01
CA LEU A 56 -24.99 10.39 18.46
C LEU A 56 -26.04 9.38 18.95
N ALA A 57 -27.20 9.28 18.27
CA ALA A 57 -28.23 8.29 18.59
C ALA A 57 -27.71 6.85 18.48
N ARG A 58 -26.96 6.52 17.41
CA ARG A 58 -26.30 5.22 17.24
C ARG A 58 -24.96 5.09 17.98
N ARG A 59 -24.47 6.17 18.59
CA ARG A 59 -23.19 6.27 19.31
C ARG A 59 -21.97 5.81 18.49
N THR A 60 -22.02 6.07 17.19
CA THR A 60 -20.94 5.66 16.27
C THR A 60 -20.78 6.69 15.18
N ILE A 61 -19.53 7.13 14.96
CA ILE A 61 -19.10 7.89 13.79
C ILE A 61 -18.12 7.01 13.02
N ARG A 62 -18.33 6.85 11.72
CA ARG A 62 -17.54 5.99 10.85
C ARG A 62 -16.55 6.84 10.06
N VAL A 63 -15.26 6.54 10.19
CA VAL A 63 -14.16 7.23 9.52
C VAL A 63 -13.66 6.39 8.36
N LEU A 64 -13.95 6.80 7.13
CA LEU A 64 -13.37 6.23 5.92
C LEU A 64 -11.91 6.70 5.82
N THR A 65 -11.01 5.78 5.61
CA THR A 65 -9.58 6.06 5.46
C THR A 65 -8.95 5.10 4.46
N THR A 66 -7.68 5.30 4.11
CA THR A 66 -6.92 4.36 3.28
C THR A 66 -5.95 3.57 4.16
N TYR A 67 -5.74 2.30 3.81
CA TYR A 67 -4.74 1.46 4.47
C TYR A 67 -3.35 1.79 3.91
N ASN A 68 -2.49 2.41 4.72
CA ASN A 68 -1.14 2.81 4.31
C ASN A 68 -0.19 2.84 5.52
N LYS A 69 1.13 2.89 5.26
CA LYS A 69 2.17 2.77 6.30
C LYS A 69 2.27 3.95 7.27
N THR A 70 1.62 5.06 6.98
CA THR A 70 1.71 6.30 7.78
C THR A 70 0.37 6.74 8.37
N GLY A 71 -0.70 6.73 7.58
CA GLY A 71 -2.02 7.26 7.97
C GLY A 71 -2.83 6.32 8.85
N TYR A 72 -3.03 5.10 8.37
CA TYR A 72 -3.78 4.06 9.07
C TYR A 72 -3.27 2.67 8.73
N PHE A 73 -2.86 1.90 9.73
CA PHE A 73 -2.44 0.50 9.61
C PHE A 73 -2.70 -0.27 10.89
N ILE A 74 -2.65 -1.60 10.81
CA ILE A 74 -2.78 -2.49 11.96
C ILE A 74 -1.41 -3.15 12.22
N TYR A 75 -0.95 -3.07 13.46
CA TYR A 75 0.30 -3.68 13.90
C TYR A 75 0.08 -4.53 15.14
N LYS A 76 0.33 -5.83 15.04
CA LYS A 76 0.10 -6.82 16.13
C LYS A 76 -1.33 -6.74 16.69
N GLY A 77 -2.33 -6.59 15.80
CA GLY A 77 -3.73 -6.46 16.17
C GLY A 77 -4.16 -5.07 16.66
N VAL A 78 -3.23 -4.12 16.81
CA VAL A 78 -3.52 -2.77 17.29
C VAL A 78 -3.57 -1.79 16.12
N GLN A 79 -4.63 -1.00 16.05
CA GLN A 79 -4.74 0.09 15.08
C GLN A 79 -3.72 1.20 15.38
N ARG A 80 -3.12 1.75 14.35
CA ARG A 80 -2.04 2.74 14.41
C ARG A 80 -2.11 3.68 13.22
N GLY A 81 -1.42 4.80 13.30
CA GLY A 81 -1.24 5.75 12.19
C GLY A 81 -1.57 7.17 12.58
N VAL A 82 -1.07 8.14 11.80
CA VAL A 82 -1.27 9.57 12.09
C VAL A 82 -2.76 9.92 12.10
N THR A 83 -3.51 9.41 11.13
CA THR A 83 -4.97 9.59 11.06
C THR A 83 -5.67 8.94 12.25
N TYR A 84 -5.31 7.70 12.57
CA TYR A 84 -5.87 6.99 13.72
C TYR A 84 -5.64 7.75 15.02
N ASP A 85 -4.40 8.13 15.32
CA ASP A 85 -4.06 8.82 16.56
C ASP A 85 -4.74 10.18 16.71
N ALA A 86 -4.92 10.91 15.59
CA ALA A 86 -5.66 12.17 15.59
C ALA A 86 -7.13 11.95 15.98
N PHE A 87 -7.78 10.94 15.40
CA PHE A 87 -9.19 10.65 15.71
C PHE A 87 -9.41 10.02 17.09
N ILE A 88 -8.46 9.28 17.64
CA ILE A 88 -8.54 8.81 19.03
C ILE A 88 -8.55 9.99 20.01
N GLU A 89 -7.78 11.04 19.75
CA GLU A 89 -7.83 12.26 20.57
C GLU A 89 -9.17 13.01 20.38
N VAL A 90 -9.72 13.05 19.15
CA VAL A 90 -11.06 13.57 18.88
C VAL A 90 -12.12 12.79 19.65
N GLU A 91 -12.08 11.46 19.60
CA GLU A 91 -13.02 10.58 20.32
C GLU A 91 -13.01 10.86 21.83
N LYS A 92 -11.82 10.92 22.42
CA LYS A 92 -11.64 11.20 23.84
C LYS A 92 -12.26 12.55 24.23
N ARG A 93 -11.92 13.62 23.53
CA ARG A 93 -12.42 14.97 23.78
C ARG A 93 -13.93 15.08 23.60
N LEU A 94 -14.46 14.46 22.53
CA LEU A 94 -15.90 14.45 22.26
C LEU A 94 -16.67 13.73 23.37
N ASN A 95 -16.16 12.58 23.83
CA ASN A 95 -16.77 11.87 24.96
C ASN A 95 -16.72 12.66 26.28
N GLU A 96 -15.65 13.43 26.53
CA GLU A 96 -15.55 14.34 27.68
C GLU A 96 -16.59 15.49 27.59
N GLN A 97 -16.76 16.05 26.39
CA GLN A 97 -17.73 17.11 26.11
C GLN A 97 -19.18 16.61 26.30
N LEU A 98 -19.52 15.47 25.68
CA LEU A 98 -20.84 14.84 25.79
C LEU A 98 -21.21 14.46 27.24
N ARG A 99 -20.24 14.03 28.04
CA ARG A 99 -20.42 13.79 29.48
C ARG A 99 -20.72 15.06 30.24
N LYS A 100 -20.01 16.14 29.99
CA LYS A 100 -20.25 17.46 30.63
C LYS A 100 -21.66 17.99 30.30
N GLN A 101 -22.08 17.79 29.06
CA GLN A 101 -23.41 18.19 28.57
C GLN A 101 -24.54 17.23 29.02
N LYS A 102 -24.23 16.13 29.71
CA LYS A 102 -25.17 15.06 30.10
C LYS A 102 -25.92 14.44 28.91
N SER A 103 -25.34 14.54 27.70
CA SER A 103 -25.94 14.03 26.46
C SER A 103 -25.81 12.50 26.32
N LEU A 104 -24.91 11.86 27.08
CA LEU A 104 -24.77 10.41 27.16
C LEU A 104 -25.01 9.91 28.58
N LYS A 105 -25.64 8.73 28.72
CA LYS A 105 -25.77 8.04 30.00
C LYS A 105 -24.37 7.70 30.54
N ARG A 106 -24.24 7.64 31.87
CA ARG A 106 -22.97 7.59 32.61
C ARG A 106 -21.99 6.52 32.13
N HIS A 107 -22.47 5.40 31.61
CA HIS A 107 -21.63 4.27 31.16
C HIS A 107 -21.51 4.13 29.64
N LEU A 108 -22.11 5.04 28.89
CA LEU A 108 -22.09 4.97 27.43
C LEU A 108 -21.03 5.90 26.84
N LYS A 109 -20.41 5.45 25.75
CA LYS A 109 -19.43 6.23 24.97
C LYS A 109 -19.88 6.30 23.50
N LEU A 110 -19.50 7.35 22.84
CA LEU A 110 -19.47 7.45 21.39
C LEU A 110 -18.16 6.84 20.90
N HIS A 111 -18.21 6.05 19.85
CA HIS A 111 -17.05 5.39 19.26
C HIS A 111 -16.78 5.91 17.85
N LEU A 112 -15.51 6.10 17.52
CA LEU A 112 -15.04 6.34 16.16
C LEU A 112 -14.57 5.01 15.56
N VAL A 113 -15.21 4.58 14.47
CA VAL A 113 -14.91 3.30 13.81
C VAL A 113 -14.25 3.57 12.47
N PHE A 114 -13.05 3.02 12.29
CA PHE A 114 -12.28 3.18 11.06
C PHE A 114 -12.68 2.13 10.03
N ILE A 115 -13.01 2.60 8.83
CA ILE A 115 -13.40 1.77 7.69
C ILE A 115 -12.38 2.02 6.57
N PRO A 116 -11.38 1.15 6.41
CA PRO A 116 -10.44 1.27 5.31
C PRO A 116 -11.15 0.99 3.98
N VAL A 117 -10.93 1.86 3.01
CA VAL A 117 -11.46 1.75 1.64
C VAL A 117 -10.35 2.05 0.63
N ALA A 118 -10.56 1.67 -0.62
CA ALA A 118 -9.69 2.04 -1.72
C ALA A 118 -9.67 3.57 -1.89
N ARG A 119 -8.52 4.15 -2.21
CA ARG A 119 -8.35 5.60 -2.28
C ARG A 119 -9.26 6.25 -3.31
N GLU A 120 -9.36 5.65 -4.47
CA GLU A 120 -10.23 6.09 -5.56
C GLU A 120 -11.72 6.06 -5.19
N ALA A 121 -12.12 5.13 -4.33
CA ALA A 121 -13.51 4.97 -3.88
C ALA A 121 -13.87 5.83 -2.65
N LEU A 122 -12.91 6.54 -2.05
CA LEU A 122 -13.08 7.18 -0.73
C LEU A 122 -14.23 8.18 -0.68
N LEU A 123 -14.31 9.10 -1.64
CA LEU A 123 -15.37 10.12 -1.66
C LEU A 123 -16.71 9.55 -2.13
N GLU A 124 -16.71 8.61 -3.06
CA GLU A 124 -17.93 7.91 -3.47
C GLU A 124 -18.54 7.11 -2.31
N ALA A 125 -17.71 6.41 -1.54
CA ALA A 125 -18.15 5.69 -0.36
C ALA A 125 -18.71 6.63 0.73
N LEU A 126 -18.13 7.82 0.89
CA LEU A 126 -18.65 8.87 1.78
C LEU A 126 -20.04 9.33 1.37
N ILE A 127 -20.19 9.68 0.08
CA ILE A 127 -21.46 10.16 -0.49
C ILE A 127 -22.53 9.07 -0.41
N ALA A 128 -22.15 7.82 -0.69
CA ALA A 128 -23.04 6.66 -0.58
C ALA A 128 -23.41 6.29 0.87
N GLY A 129 -22.95 7.05 1.88
CA GLY A 129 -23.26 6.80 3.27
C GLY A 129 -22.57 5.58 3.89
N LYS A 130 -21.52 5.04 3.26
CA LYS A 130 -20.71 3.93 3.81
C LYS A 130 -19.79 4.37 4.94
N GLY A 131 -19.65 5.66 5.15
CA GLY A 131 -18.96 6.31 6.25
C GLY A 131 -19.50 7.71 6.48
N ASP A 132 -19.02 8.38 7.51
CA ASP A 132 -19.50 9.70 7.92
C ASP A 132 -18.44 10.79 7.70
N ILE A 133 -17.17 10.40 7.80
CA ILE A 133 -15.99 11.26 7.58
C ILE A 133 -15.04 10.56 6.61
N ALA A 134 -14.43 11.29 5.68
CA ALA A 134 -13.32 10.78 4.86
C ALA A 134 -12.02 11.47 5.29
N ALA A 135 -11.03 10.66 5.69
CA ALA A 135 -9.77 11.12 6.27
C ALA A 135 -8.58 10.33 5.73
N ALA A 136 -7.93 10.84 4.66
CA ALA A 136 -6.79 10.20 4.00
C ALA A 136 -5.80 11.21 3.40
N ASN A 137 -5.48 12.27 4.13
CA ASN A 137 -4.65 13.38 3.63
C ASN A 137 -5.20 13.95 2.31
N LEU A 138 -6.47 14.36 2.34
CA LEU A 138 -7.16 14.85 1.16
C LEU A 138 -6.82 16.31 0.89
N THR A 139 -6.21 16.59 -0.26
CA THR A 139 -6.08 17.95 -0.77
C THR A 139 -7.44 18.45 -1.24
N ILE A 140 -7.83 19.64 -0.82
CA ILE A 140 -9.04 20.32 -1.33
C ILE A 140 -8.77 20.74 -2.77
N THR A 141 -9.59 20.21 -3.72
CA THR A 141 -9.58 20.62 -5.12
C THR A 141 -10.99 20.99 -5.56
N GLU A 142 -11.10 21.82 -6.61
CA GLU A 142 -12.42 22.22 -7.14
C GLU A 142 -13.19 20.98 -7.63
N ARG A 143 -12.50 20.02 -8.26
CA ARG A 143 -13.11 18.78 -8.69
C ARG A 143 -13.75 18.02 -7.51
N ARG A 144 -13.07 17.94 -6.36
CA ARG A 144 -13.58 17.24 -5.17
C ARG A 144 -14.74 18.00 -4.52
N LYS A 145 -14.71 19.34 -4.50
CA LYS A 145 -15.85 20.15 -4.02
C LYS A 145 -17.12 19.89 -4.84
N LEU A 146 -16.98 19.74 -6.16
CA LEU A 146 -18.11 19.46 -7.05
C LEU A 146 -18.73 18.08 -6.87
N GLN A 147 -18.05 17.15 -6.17
CA GLN A 147 -18.56 15.81 -5.90
C GLN A 147 -19.64 15.75 -4.79
N GLY A 148 -20.03 16.88 -4.19
CA GLY A 148 -21.09 16.89 -3.17
C GLY A 148 -20.59 16.61 -1.75
N VAL A 149 -19.33 16.94 -1.46
CA VAL A 149 -18.72 16.89 -0.13
C VAL A 149 -18.42 18.28 0.41
N LEU A 150 -18.40 18.42 1.72
CA LEU A 150 -17.88 19.59 2.43
C LEU A 150 -16.54 19.23 3.08
N PHE A 151 -15.61 20.18 3.09
CA PHE A 151 -14.33 20.01 3.75
C PHE A 151 -14.32 20.74 5.10
N THR A 152 -13.66 20.15 6.08
CA THR A 152 -13.41 20.80 7.38
C THR A 152 -12.47 21.98 7.23
N ASP A 153 -12.29 22.74 8.33
CA ASP A 153 -11.19 23.67 8.46
C ASP A 153 -9.86 22.96 8.15
N PRO A 154 -8.89 23.68 7.59
CA PRO A 154 -7.62 23.10 7.20
C PRO A 154 -6.92 22.34 8.33
N LEU A 155 -6.41 21.16 8.06
CA LEU A 155 -5.43 20.45 8.90
C LEU A 155 -4.02 20.96 8.63
N LEU A 156 -3.70 21.16 7.36
CA LEU A 156 -2.47 21.76 6.85
C LEU A 156 -2.82 22.78 5.77
N GLU A 157 -2.08 23.87 5.74
CA GLU A 157 -2.19 24.93 4.74
C GLU A 157 -0.85 25.16 4.05
N ASN A 158 -0.87 25.88 2.95
CA ASN A 158 0.31 26.21 2.16
C ASN A 158 1.12 24.98 1.69
N VAL A 159 0.44 23.86 1.48
CA VAL A 159 1.06 22.63 0.99
C VAL A 159 1.48 22.81 -0.47
N ARG A 160 2.72 22.47 -0.77
CA ARG A 160 3.25 22.43 -2.14
C ARG A 160 3.29 20.98 -2.64
N GLU A 161 2.97 20.79 -3.92
CA GLU A 161 3.19 19.54 -4.62
C GLU A 161 4.46 19.67 -5.46
N LEU A 162 5.47 18.86 -5.16
CA LEU A 162 6.83 18.96 -5.68
C LEU A 162 7.25 17.69 -6.40
N LEU A 163 8.20 17.86 -7.33
CA LEU A 163 8.86 16.76 -8.00
C LEU A 163 9.84 16.05 -7.05
N ILE A 164 9.82 14.73 -7.08
CA ILE A 164 10.75 13.88 -6.34
C ILE A 164 11.51 13.01 -7.33
N SER A 165 12.82 12.96 -7.20
CA SER A 165 13.73 12.12 -7.98
C SER A 165 14.60 11.24 -7.08
N GLY A 166 15.21 10.21 -7.65
CA GLY A 166 16.21 9.36 -7.00
C GLY A 166 17.59 9.56 -7.57
N SER A 167 18.57 8.79 -7.09
CA SER A 167 19.96 8.83 -7.57
C SER A 167 20.13 8.41 -9.04
N ALA A 168 19.22 7.55 -9.53
CA ALA A 168 19.23 7.07 -10.92
C ALA A 168 18.34 7.90 -11.87
N SER A 169 17.70 8.96 -11.38
CA SER A 169 16.86 9.83 -12.19
C SER A 169 17.68 10.73 -13.08
N PRO A 170 17.19 11.10 -14.27
CA PRO A 170 17.77 12.18 -15.07
C PRO A 170 17.90 13.46 -14.24
N LYS A 171 18.93 14.25 -14.58
CA LYS A 171 19.17 15.53 -13.90
C LYS A 171 18.09 16.53 -14.32
N VAL A 172 17.50 17.21 -13.36
CA VAL A 172 16.51 18.28 -13.54
C VAL A 172 17.03 19.51 -12.82
N GLU A 173 17.32 20.57 -13.57
CA GLU A 173 17.74 21.88 -13.06
C GLU A 173 16.67 22.93 -13.31
N SER A 174 15.85 22.70 -14.32
CA SER A 174 14.77 23.61 -14.73
C SER A 174 13.50 22.85 -15.12
N ALA A 175 12.40 23.58 -15.26
CA ALA A 175 11.14 23.03 -15.76
C ALA A 175 11.22 22.48 -17.19
N ALA A 176 12.16 22.99 -18.01
CA ALA A 176 12.38 22.55 -19.38
C ALA A 176 12.91 21.10 -19.43
N ASP A 177 13.71 20.70 -18.43
CA ASP A 177 14.31 19.35 -18.37
C ASP A 177 13.27 18.24 -18.16
N LEU A 178 12.04 18.60 -17.81
CA LEU A 178 10.92 17.67 -17.68
C LEU A 178 10.25 17.32 -19.02
N ALA A 179 10.64 17.94 -20.11
CA ALA A 179 10.13 17.65 -21.44
C ALA A 179 10.30 16.16 -21.79
N GLY A 180 9.18 15.45 -22.03
CA GLY A 180 9.17 14.02 -22.35
C GLY A 180 9.61 13.09 -21.21
N GLN A 181 9.91 13.62 -20.02
CA GLN A 181 10.25 12.80 -18.86
C GLN A 181 9.01 12.13 -18.28
N ARG A 182 9.14 10.86 -17.90
CA ARG A 182 8.05 10.08 -17.30
C ARG A 182 7.91 10.41 -15.83
N VAL A 183 6.74 10.92 -15.45
CA VAL A 183 6.37 11.23 -14.08
C VAL A 183 5.19 10.35 -13.65
N TYR A 184 5.38 9.55 -12.63
CA TYR A 184 4.40 8.57 -12.18
C TYR A 184 3.52 9.13 -11.06
N VAL A 185 2.20 9.12 -11.28
CA VAL A 185 1.20 9.56 -10.30
C VAL A 185 -0.06 8.72 -10.40
N ARG A 186 -0.75 8.50 -9.28
CA ARG A 186 -2.04 7.81 -9.30
C ARG A 186 -3.12 8.70 -9.91
N PRO A 187 -3.98 8.16 -10.80
CA PRO A 187 -5.07 8.91 -11.42
C PRO A 187 -6.06 9.55 -10.42
N SER A 188 -6.30 8.94 -9.25
CA SER A 188 -7.16 9.48 -8.19
C SER A 188 -6.52 10.61 -7.35
N SER A 189 -5.21 10.87 -7.52
CA SER A 189 -4.47 11.84 -6.70
C SER A 189 -4.67 13.28 -7.18
N SER A 190 -4.49 14.25 -6.26
CA SER A 190 -4.37 15.67 -6.61
C SER A 190 -3.15 15.94 -7.48
N TYR A 191 -2.11 15.12 -7.38
CA TYR A 191 -0.89 15.22 -8.17
C TYR A 191 -1.16 15.00 -9.66
N PHE A 192 -2.06 14.07 -10.01
CA PHE A 192 -2.50 13.86 -11.39
C PHE A 192 -3.24 15.09 -11.93
N GLU A 193 -4.14 15.69 -11.11
CA GLU A 193 -4.83 16.93 -11.48
C GLU A 193 -3.82 18.07 -11.72
N SER A 194 -2.83 18.23 -10.84
CA SER A 194 -1.82 19.29 -10.93
C SER A 194 -0.90 19.13 -12.14
N LEU A 195 -0.42 17.90 -12.40
CA LEU A 195 0.38 17.60 -13.59
C LEU A 195 -0.40 17.80 -14.88
N THR A 196 -1.67 17.42 -14.90
CA THR A 196 -2.55 17.64 -16.04
C THR A 196 -2.71 19.14 -16.31
N ALA A 197 -2.96 19.95 -15.27
CA ALA A 197 -3.04 21.40 -15.39
C ALA A 197 -1.71 22.02 -15.84
N TYR A 198 -0.59 21.52 -15.32
CA TYR A 198 0.75 21.91 -15.73
C TYR A 198 1.00 21.66 -17.21
N ASN A 199 0.64 20.45 -17.71
CA ASN A 199 0.73 20.11 -19.13
C ASN A 199 -0.20 20.96 -20.01
N GLN A 200 -1.39 21.33 -19.53
CA GLN A 200 -2.26 22.24 -20.25
C GLN A 200 -1.64 23.64 -20.44
N ALA A 201 -1.01 24.16 -19.39
CA ALA A 201 -0.29 25.45 -19.45
C ALA A 201 0.89 25.38 -20.43
N ARG A 202 1.69 24.31 -20.39
CA ARG A 202 2.82 24.09 -21.33
C ARG A 202 2.34 24.00 -22.78
N LYS A 203 1.25 23.24 -23.01
CA LYS A 203 0.65 23.14 -24.34
C LYS A 203 0.21 24.49 -24.87
N ALA A 204 -0.41 25.32 -24.03
CA ALA A 204 -0.81 26.69 -24.41
C ALA A 204 0.38 27.59 -24.71
N ALA A 205 1.54 27.36 -24.07
CA ALA A 205 2.79 28.06 -24.31
C ALA A 205 3.59 27.48 -25.50
N GLY A 206 3.13 26.40 -26.16
CA GLY A 206 3.88 25.71 -27.21
C GLY A 206 5.10 24.93 -26.72
N GLU A 207 5.15 24.61 -25.42
CA GLU A 207 6.26 23.89 -24.80
C GLU A 207 6.05 22.37 -24.79
N PRO A 208 7.13 21.57 -24.84
CA PRO A 208 7.03 20.12 -24.76
C PRO A 208 6.40 19.66 -23.43
N LEU A 209 5.59 18.62 -23.50
CA LEU A 209 4.82 18.11 -22.35
C LEU A 209 5.66 17.16 -21.49
N VAL A 210 5.26 17.01 -20.23
CA VAL A 210 5.68 15.95 -19.34
C VAL A 210 4.91 14.67 -19.71
N ASP A 211 5.58 13.53 -19.73
CA ASP A 211 4.95 12.23 -19.97
C ASP A 211 4.36 11.70 -18.64
N ILE A 212 3.05 11.93 -18.44
CA ILE A 212 2.34 11.51 -17.23
C ILE A 212 2.04 10.02 -17.31
N GLN A 213 2.63 9.24 -16.42
CA GLN A 213 2.43 7.81 -16.34
C GLN A 213 1.49 7.45 -15.17
N PRO A 214 0.39 6.72 -15.43
CA PRO A 214 -0.50 6.29 -14.36
C PRO A 214 0.18 5.24 -13.48
N ALA A 215 0.31 5.52 -12.19
CA ALA A 215 0.71 4.53 -11.21
C ALA A 215 -0.50 3.71 -10.76
N PRO A 216 -0.35 2.41 -10.46
CA PRO A 216 -1.42 1.59 -9.93
C PRO A 216 -2.03 2.17 -8.64
N GLU A 217 -3.36 2.21 -8.56
CA GLU A 217 -4.07 2.76 -7.38
C GLU A 217 -3.79 1.98 -6.08
N ALA A 218 -3.44 0.71 -6.17
CA ALA A 218 -3.05 -0.12 -5.03
C ALA A 218 -1.69 0.27 -4.40
N LEU A 219 -0.88 1.11 -5.07
CA LEU A 219 0.37 1.64 -4.53
C LEU A 219 0.09 2.98 -3.83
N GLU A 220 0.47 3.07 -2.57
CA GLU A 220 0.42 4.34 -1.83
C GLU A 220 1.67 5.21 -2.11
N ASP A 221 1.65 6.45 -1.66
CA ASP A 221 2.74 7.42 -1.91
C ASP A 221 4.09 6.91 -1.42
N GLU A 222 4.11 6.20 -0.29
CA GLU A 222 5.32 5.58 0.25
C GLU A 222 5.90 4.47 -0.61
N ASP A 223 5.08 3.74 -1.32
CA ASP A 223 5.55 2.70 -2.24
C ASP A 223 6.21 3.34 -3.46
N LEU A 224 5.60 4.41 -3.98
CA LEU A 224 6.16 5.16 -5.11
C LEU A 224 7.48 5.84 -4.76
N VAL A 225 7.60 6.46 -3.58
CA VAL A 225 8.87 7.09 -3.16
C VAL A 225 9.96 6.07 -2.91
N GLU A 226 9.62 4.89 -2.40
CA GLU A 226 10.56 3.78 -2.25
C GLU A 226 11.08 3.31 -3.61
N MET A 227 10.20 3.22 -4.62
CA MET A 227 10.58 2.86 -5.98
C MET A 227 11.48 3.92 -6.64
N VAL A 228 11.25 5.20 -6.39
CA VAL A 228 12.14 6.29 -6.82
C VAL A 228 13.49 6.20 -6.14
N ASN A 229 13.52 5.98 -4.83
CA ASN A 229 14.78 5.79 -4.08
C ASN A 229 15.60 4.61 -4.62
N ALA A 230 14.91 3.58 -5.08
CA ALA A 230 15.50 2.39 -5.69
C ALA A 230 15.90 2.56 -7.16
N GLY A 231 15.65 3.72 -7.76
CA GLY A 231 15.94 4.01 -9.16
C GLY A 231 15.07 3.29 -10.18
N LEU A 232 13.90 2.79 -9.77
CA LEU A 232 12.95 2.10 -10.63
C LEU A 232 11.99 3.05 -11.31
N LEU A 233 11.60 4.10 -10.63
CA LEU A 233 10.85 5.22 -11.18
C LEU A 233 11.78 6.42 -11.29
N PRO A 234 11.78 7.15 -12.41
CA PRO A 234 12.59 8.35 -12.53
C PRO A 234 12.02 9.49 -11.67
N PHE A 235 10.71 9.71 -11.72
CA PHE A 235 10.07 10.84 -11.07
C PHE A 235 8.68 10.50 -10.57
N ILE A 236 8.32 11.10 -9.43
CA ILE A 236 6.95 11.18 -8.91
C ILE A 236 6.66 12.60 -8.47
N VAL A 237 5.38 12.89 -8.21
CA VAL A 237 4.97 14.12 -7.52
C VAL A 237 4.38 13.76 -6.17
N MET A 238 4.69 14.57 -5.16
CA MET A 238 4.23 14.36 -3.79
C MET A 238 4.08 15.69 -3.04
N ASP A 239 3.20 15.71 -2.04
CA ASP A 239 3.14 16.80 -1.06
C ASP A 239 4.49 16.99 -0.37
N GLU A 240 4.96 18.22 -0.27
CA GLU A 240 6.24 18.56 0.35
C GLU A 240 6.42 17.97 1.75
N HIS A 241 5.41 18.07 2.61
CA HIS A 241 5.49 17.55 3.98
C HIS A 241 5.71 16.02 4.03
N LYS A 242 5.08 15.28 3.12
CA LYS A 242 5.32 13.84 2.97
C LYS A 242 6.71 13.56 2.38
N ALA A 243 7.12 14.32 1.37
CA ALA A 243 8.42 14.16 0.74
C ALA A 243 9.56 14.38 1.76
N ARG A 244 9.48 15.44 2.57
CA ARG A 244 10.44 15.72 3.64
C ARG A 244 10.44 14.65 4.73
N PHE A 245 9.28 14.07 5.03
CA PHE A 245 9.19 12.94 5.94
C PHE A 245 9.93 11.74 5.37
N TRP A 246 9.65 11.34 4.13
CA TRP A 246 10.24 10.16 3.51
C TRP A 246 11.74 10.35 3.20
N GLN A 247 12.20 11.58 2.95
CA GLN A 247 13.62 11.88 2.76
C GLN A 247 14.47 11.51 3.98
N LYS A 248 13.93 11.58 5.19
CA LYS A 248 14.62 11.13 6.41
C LYS A 248 14.79 9.62 6.47
N ILE A 249 14.01 8.87 5.70
CA ILE A 249 14.03 7.41 5.61
C ILE A 249 14.80 6.97 4.39
N PHE A 250 14.63 7.66 3.27
CA PHE A 250 15.28 7.45 1.99
C PHE A 250 16.17 8.65 1.65
N PRO A 251 17.39 8.74 2.20
CA PRO A 251 18.23 9.92 2.04
C PRO A 251 18.71 10.15 0.60
N ALA A 252 18.60 9.15 -0.28
CA ALA A 252 18.97 9.26 -1.68
C ALA A 252 17.92 9.96 -2.55
N ILE A 253 16.70 10.17 -2.06
CA ILE A 253 15.72 10.96 -2.82
C ILE A 253 16.07 12.44 -2.76
N ARG A 254 15.77 13.13 -3.85
CA ARG A 254 15.91 14.58 -4.00
C ARG A 254 14.53 15.21 -4.16
N ILE A 255 14.25 16.23 -3.37
CA ILE A 255 13.07 17.07 -3.47
C ILE A 255 13.46 18.30 -4.31
N HIS A 256 12.75 18.53 -5.42
CA HIS A 256 13.00 19.69 -6.27
C HIS A 256 12.09 20.84 -5.83
N GLU A 257 12.68 21.99 -5.48
CA GLU A 257 11.94 23.18 -5.10
C GLU A 257 11.23 23.83 -6.29
N GLN A 258 11.65 23.49 -7.53
CA GLN A 258 11.05 23.88 -8.80
C GLN A 258 11.09 22.72 -9.79
N PRO A 259 10.07 22.54 -10.67
CA PRO A 259 8.81 23.33 -10.68
C PRO A 259 7.88 22.95 -9.52
N VAL A 260 7.01 23.90 -9.12
CA VAL A 260 5.93 23.65 -8.15
C VAL A 260 4.65 23.37 -8.94
N PHE A 261 4.09 22.16 -8.80
CA PHE A 261 2.88 21.77 -9.54
C PHE A 261 1.60 22.32 -8.89
N ARG A 262 1.59 22.43 -7.57
CA ARG A 262 0.57 23.13 -6.79
C ARG A 262 1.22 23.92 -5.68
N GLN A 263 0.76 25.16 -5.48
CA GLN A 263 1.12 26.01 -4.36
C GLN A 263 -0.14 26.40 -3.59
N GLY A 264 -0.01 26.59 -2.27
CA GLY A 264 -1.13 26.97 -1.42
C GLY A 264 -2.16 25.84 -1.25
N GLY A 265 -1.77 24.58 -1.44
CA GLY A 265 -2.64 23.44 -1.21
C GLY A 265 -3.13 23.39 0.23
N VAL A 266 -4.34 22.88 0.42
CA VAL A 266 -5.00 22.76 1.73
C VAL A 266 -5.40 21.31 1.93
N ILE A 267 -5.00 20.72 3.06
CA ILE A 267 -5.37 19.37 3.47
C ILE A 267 -6.48 19.44 4.51
N ALA A 268 -7.55 18.70 4.32
CA ALA A 268 -8.68 18.65 5.23
C ALA A 268 -9.34 17.25 5.27
N TRP A 269 -10.20 17.03 6.23
CA TRP A 269 -11.16 15.93 6.21
C TRP A 269 -12.39 16.35 5.39
N ALA A 270 -13.14 15.35 4.90
CA ALA A 270 -14.37 15.61 4.18
C ALA A 270 -15.56 14.94 4.87
N VAL A 271 -16.72 15.58 4.78
CA VAL A 271 -18.03 15.08 5.23
C VAL A 271 -19.04 15.21 4.09
N ARG A 272 -20.17 14.51 4.18
CA ARG A 272 -21.28 14.72 3.22
C ARG A 272 -21.80 16.15 3.30
N LYS A 273 -22.31 16.65 2.20
CA LYS A 273 -22.93 17.99 2.10
C LYS A 273 -24.10 18.15 3.10
N GLU A 274 -24.81 17.07 3.36
CA GLU A 274 -25.96 17.01 4.26
C GLU A 274 -25.58 16.81 5.75
N SER A 275 -24.29 16.99 6.10
CA SER A 275 -23.81 16.82 7.48
C SER A 275 -23.16 18.08 8.06
N PRO A 276 -23.87 19.25 8.08
CA PRO A 276 -23.30 20.51 8.58
C PRO A 276 -23.02 20.50 10.09
N GLN A 277 -23.78 19.76 10.90
CA GLN A 277 -23.55 19.68 12.35
C GLN A 277 -22.26 18.87 12.63
N LEU A 278 -22.04 17.76 11.91
CA LEU A 278 -20.79 17.01 11.96
C LEU A 278 -19.61 17.89 11.56
N LEU A 279 -19.74 18.69 10.49
CA LEU A 279 -18.72 19.61 10.04
C LEU A 279 -18.36 20.62 11.12
N ALA A 280 -19.35 21.26 11.73
CA ALA A 280 -19.14 22.24 12.80
C ALA A 280 -18.42 21.62 14.01
N MET A 281 -18.84 20.41 14.42
CA MET A 281 -18.20 19.68 15.51
C MET A 281 -16.75 19.36 15.19
N LEU A 282 -16.45 18.87 13.98
CA LEU A 282 -15.07 18.56 13.56
C LEU A 282 -14.19 19.81 13.54
N ASN A 283 -14.70 20.96 13.07
CA ASN A 283 -13.97 22.23 13.08
C ASN A 283 -13.63 22.68 14.49
N GLU A 284 -14.56 22.53 15.45
CA GLU A 284 -14.28 22.77 16.87
C GLU A 284 -13.14 21.88 17.39
N GLN A 285 -13.15 20.58 17.04
CA GLN A 285 -12.10 19.66 17.46
C GLN A 285 -10.75 20.00 16.81
N ILE A 286 -10.73 20.36 15.53
CA ILE A 286 -9.52 20.77 14.81
C ILE A 286 -8.91 22.01 15.45
N ALA A 287 -9.72 23.05 15.74
CA ALA A 287 -9.26 24.26 16.40
C ALA A 287 -8.60 23.95 17.77
N ALA A 288 -9.16 23.00 18.50
CA ALA A 288 -8.64 22.59 19.79
C ALA A 288 -7.37 21.71 19.70
N LEU A 289 -7.18 20.96 18.61
CA LEU A 289 -5.97 20.15 18.37
C LEU A 289 -4.78 21.00 17.93
N ARG A 290 -5.00 22.10 17.21
CA ARG A 290 -3.95 22.98 16.71
C ARG A 290 -3.04 23.55 17.82
N GLY A 291 -3.52 23.67 19.04
CA GLY A 291 -2.78 24.26 20.16
C GLY A 291 -1.93 23.31 21.00
N LYS A 292 -2.06 21.98 20.88
CA LYS A 292 -1.47 21.02 21.83
C LYS A 292 -0.60 19.90 21.24
N HIS A 293 -0.87 19.46 20.02
CA HIS A 293 -0.08 18.41 19.38
C HIS A 293 0.06 18.75 17.91
N SER A 294 1.19 19.36 17.57
CA SER A 294 1.52 19.55 16.16
C SER A 294 1.51 18.20 15.46
N GLY A 295 0.94 18.10 14.26
CA GLY A 295 1.01 16.91 13.43
C GLY A 295 2.43 16.37 13.32
N ASP A 296 3.42 17.23 13.45
CA ASP A 296 4.86 16.93 13.51
C ASP A 296 5.26 16.02 14.67
N ALA A 297 4.66 16.15 15.87
CA ALA A 297 4.98 15.28 17.01
C ALA A 297 4.43 13.86 16.82
N ILE A 298 3.24 13.73 16.23
CA ILE A 298 2.65 12.44 15.89
C ILE A 298 3.49 11.79 14.78
N LEU A 299 3.83 12.54 13.75
CA LEU A 299 4.65 12.09 12.63
C LEU A 299 6.06 11.68 13.08
N ALA A 300 6.69 12.46 14.00
CA ALA A 300 8.00 12.14 14.56
C ALA A 300 8.03 10.81 15.34
N ARG A 301 6.91 10.43 15.99
CA ARG A 301 6.76 9.14 16.66
C ARG A 301 6.89 7.99 15.68
N TYR A 302 6.25 8.11 14.50
CA TYR A 302 6.31 7.08 13.46
C TYR A 302 7.67 6.99 12.79
N LEU A 303 8.42 8.10 12.66
CA LEU A 303 9.82 8.09 12.19
C LEU A 303 10.75 7.23 13.06
N LYS A 304 10.56 7.25 14.37
CA LYS A 304 11.40 6.46 15.30
C LYS A 304 11.13 4.96 15.23
N GLN A 305 9.97 4.52 14.70
CA GLN A 305 9.55 3.12 14.65
C GLN A 305 9.81 2.44 13.29
N ASN A 306 10.55 3.07 12.39
CA ASN A 306 10.70 2.70 10.99
C ASN A 306 11.57 1.45 10.70
N LYS A 307 11.38 0.36 11.43
CA LYS A 307 11.86 -0.95 10.99
C LYS A 307 11.07 -1.54 9.81
N PHE A 308 10.03 -0.85 9.31
CA PHE A 308 9.09 -1.37 8.31
C PHE A 308 9.43 -0.99 6.87
N VAL A 309 10.30 0.01 6.67
CA VAL A 309 10.64 0.46 5.33
C VAL A 309 11.94 -0.21 4.89
N LYS A 310 11.83 -1.40 4.29
CA LYS A 310 12.94 -1.99 3.54
C LYS A 310 12.84 -1.50 2.10
N SER A 311 13.91 -0.90 1.60
CA SER A 311 14.04 -0.60 0.17
C SER A 311 14.01 -1.90 -0.62
N ALA A 312 13.05 -2.02 -1.53
CA ALA A 312 12.91 -3.22 -2.36
C ALA A 312 13.95 -3.31 -3.46
N ALA A 313 14.63 -2.22 -3.79
CA ALA A 313 15.33 -2.19 -5.06
C ALA A 313 16.49 -1.20 -5.08
N ALA A 314 17.40 -1.32 -4.13
CA ALA A 314 18.74 -0.77 -4.30
C ALA A 314 19.44 -1.39 -5.53
N ASP A 315 20.46 -0.73 -6.09
CA ASP A 315 21.18 -1.22 -7.28
C ASP A 315 21.69 -2.65 -7.10
N ALA A 316 22.16 -3.01 -5.90
CA ALA A 316 22.61 -4.36 -5.58
C ALA A 316 21.49 -5.41 -5.68
N GLU A 317 20.26 -5.07 -5.34
CA GLU A 317 19.11 -5.97 -5.46
C GLU A 317 18.66 -6.13 -6.92
N ARG A 318 18.74 -5.07 -7.73
CA ARG A 318 18.54 -5.17 -9.19
C ARG A 318 19.53 -6.14 -9.83
N GLN A 319 20.80 -6.07 -9.45
CA GLN A 319 21.83 -6.98 -9.96
C GLN A 319 21.54 -8.44 -9.58
N LYS A 320 21.14 -8.70 -8.33
CA LYS A 320 20.73 -10.04 -7.91
C LYS A 320 19.52 -10.55 -8.70
N PHE A 321 18.54 -9.68 -8.95
CA PHE A 321 17.38 -10.03 -9.77
C PHE A 321 17.79 -10.45 -11.18
N LEU A 322 18.65 -9.65 -11.85
CA LEU A 322 19.10 -9.94 -13.21
C LEU A 322 19.90 -11.25 -13.31
N GLN A 323 20.62 -11.65 -12.25
CA GLN A 323 21.38 -12.89 -12.21
C GLN A 323 20.52 -14.15 -12.18
N VAL A 324 19.30 -14.05 -11.72
CA VAL A 324 18.41 -15.22 -11.55
C VAL A 324 17.16 -15.18 -12.44
N VAL A 325 17.01 -14.09 -13.23
CA VAL A 325 15.81 -13.84 -14.03
C VAL A 325 15.50 -14.96 -15.02
N ASP A 326 16.54 -15.53 -15.64
CA ASP A 326 16.36 -16.56 -16.66
C ASP A 326 15.78 -17.84 -16.07
N LEU A 327 16.21 -18.23 -14.86
CA LEU A 327 15.64 -19.41 -14.18
C LEU A 327 14.17 -19.17 -13.78
N PHE A 328 13.84 -17.97 -13.30
CA PHE A 328 12.44 -17.66 -13.00
C PHE A 328 11.57 -17.67 -14.26
N ARG A 329 12.10 -17.15 -15.38
CA ARG A 329 11.39 -17.16 -16.67
C ARG A 329 11.15 -18.57 -17.15
N GLU A 330 12.17 -19.43 -17.20
CA GLU A 330 12.07 -20.80 -17.64
C GLU A 330 10.99 -21.58 -16.86
N TYR A 331 11.04 -21.52 -15.54
CA TYR A 331 10.06 -22.24 -14.72
C TYR A 331 8.70 -21.57 -14.64
N GLY A 332 8.64 -20.25 -14.78
CA GLY A 332 7.38 -19.51 -14.91
C GLY A 332 6.61 -19.90 -16.16
N GLU A 333 7.27 -19.95 -17.30
CA GLU A 333 6.69 -20.40 -18.57
C GLU A 333 6.28 -21.88 -18.49
N LYS A 334 7.15 -22.76 -17.96
CA LYS A 334 6.87 -24.19 -17.81
C LYS A 334 5.63 -24.51 -16.97
N TYR A 335 5.37 -23.70 -15.94
CA TYR A 335 4.27 -23.91 -14.99
C TYR A 335 3.11 -22.90 -15.16
N GLU A 336 3.15 -22.09 -16.20
CA GLU A 336 2.12 -21.07 -16.47
C GLU A 336 1.85 -20.15 -15.26
N VAL A 337 2.93 -19.71 -14.61
CA VAL A 337 2.90 -18.74 -13.50
C VAL A 337 3.70 -17.52 -13.91
N ASP A 338 3.17 -16.33 -13.65
CA ASP A 338 3.92 -15.11 -13.93
C ASP A 338 5.26 -15.11 -13.19
N TRP A 339 6.34 -15.24 -13.95
CA TRP A 339 7.70 -15.37 -13.44
C TRP A 339 8.17 -14.11 -12.69
N LEU A 340 7.64 -12.92 -13.02
CA LEU A 340 7.93 -11.69 -12.28
C LEU A 340 7.34 -11.72 -10.88
N LEU A 341 6.13 -12.28 -10.71
CA LEU A 341 5.54 -12.51 -9.40
C LEU A 341 6.38 -13.49 -8.57
N MET A 342 6.91 -14.53 -9.20
CA MET A 342 7.77 -15.51 -8.52
C MET A 342 9.12 -14.91 -8.12
N ALA A 343 9.72 -14.08 -8.97
CA ALA A 343 10.94 -13.34 -8.64
C ALA A 343 10.70 -12.35 -7.48
N ALA A 344 9.55 -11.69 -7.47
CA ALA A 344 9.14 -10.81 -6.38
C ALA A 344 8.94 -11.58 -5.06
N GLN A 345 8.38 -12.78 -5.11
CA GLN A 345 8.30 -13.66 -3.94
C GLN A 345 9.70 -14.06 -3.45
N GLY A 346 10.58 -14.49 -4.35
CA GLY A 346 11.96 -14.84 -3.99
C GLY A 346 12.73 -13.68 -3.36
N TYR A 347 12.45 -12.45 -3.79
CA TYR A 347 12.98 -11.27 -3.12
C TYR A 347 12.40 -11.10 -1.71
N GLN A 348 11.09 -11.24 -1.53
CA GLN A 348 10.43 -11.14 -0.23
C GLN A 348 10.92 -12.22 0.76
N GLU A 349 11.21 -13.42 0.28
CA GLU A 349 11.66 -14.55 1.09
C GLU A 349 13.11 -14.40 1.57
N SER A 350 14.00 -13.92 0.72
CA SER A 350 15.44 -13.98 0.99
C SER A 350 16.26 -12.79 0.47
N ALA A 351 15.60 -11.76 -0.09
CA ALA A 351 16.25 -10.72 -0.91
C ALA A 351 17.08 -11.33 -2.07
N LEU A 352 16.57 -12.37 -2.71
CA LEU A 352 17.22 -13.17 -3.77
C LEU A 352 18.57 -13.79 -3.35
N ASN A 353 18.76 -14.02 -2.05
CA ASN A 353 19.99 -14.60 -1.53
C ASN A 353 19.86 -16.14 -1.39
N HIS A 354 20.46 -16.86 -2.32
CA HIS A 354 20.39 -18.34 -2.29
C HIS A 354 21.08 -18.97 -1.06
N LYS A 355 21.99 -18.23 -0.41
CA LYS A 355 22.66 -18.69 0.83
C LYS A 355 21.79 -18.54 2.06
N ALA A 356 20.61 -17.89 1.95
CA ALA A 356 19.71 -17.67 3.08
C ALA A 356 19.23 -18.98 3.68
N ARG A 357 19.17 -19.01 5.00
CA ARG A 357 18.63 -20.10 5.82
C ARG A 357 17.78 -19.49 6.92
N SER A 358 16.56 -19.99 7.09
CA SER A 358 15.74 -19.56 8.23
C SER A 358 16.09 -20.37 9.48
N HIS A 359 15.73 -19.84 10.64
CA HIS A 359 15.92 -20.53 11.93
C HIS A 359 15.07 -21.82 12.05
N VAL A 360 14.01 -21.95 11.24
CA VAL A 360 13.17 -23.15 11.15
C VAL A 360 13.62 -24.13 10.05
N GLY A 361 14.73 -23.85 9.36
CA GLY A 361 15.34 -24.72 8.38
C GLY A 361 14.90 -24.54 6.93
N ALA A 362 14.18 -23.47 6.58
CA ALA A 362 13.88 -23.15 5.18
C ALA A 362 15.16 -22.70 4.44
N ILE A 363 15.25 -23.02 3.15
CA ILE A 363 16.47 -22.96 2.35
C ILE A 363 16.29 -22.12 1.10
N GLY A 364 17.27 -21.27 0.82
CA GLY A 364 17.52 -20.67 -0.48
C GLY A 364 16.65 -19.49 -0.84
N ILE A 365 16.61 -19.13 -2.12
CA ILE A 365 15.89 -17.96 -2.64
C ILE A 365 14.40 -18.04 -2.28
N MET A 366 13.80 -19.23 -2.47
CA MET A 366 12.36 -19.43 -2.26
C MET A 366 12.00 -19.91 -0.84
N GLN A 367 12.98 -19.99 0.07
CA GLN A 367 12.80 -20.44 1.46
C GLN A 367 11.96 -21.73 1.58
N ILE A 368 12.38 -22.77 0.84
CA ILE A 368 11.65 -24.04 0.80
C ILE A 368 12.11 -24.93 1.96
N MET A 369 11.14 -25.55 2.64
CA MET A 369 11.42 -26.55 3.66
C MET A 369 11.94 -27.85 3.01
N PRO A 370 12.94 -28.54 3.60
CA PRO A 370 13.48 -29.80 3.04
C PRO A 370 12.43 -30.85 2.76
N ALA A 371 11.43 -31.00 3.62
CA ALA A 371 10.33 -31.94 3.42
C ALA A 371 9.49 -31.58 2.17
N THR A 372 9.18 -30.29 1.97
CA THR A 372 8.47 -29.80 0.79
C THR A 372 9.29 -30.03 -0.47
N GLY A 373 10.59 -29.70 -0.47
CA GLY A 373 11.48 -29.92 -1.60
C GLY A 373 11.55 -31.40 -2.02
N LYS A 374 11.65 -32.31 -1.05
CA LYS A 374 11.61 -33.75 -1.30
C LYS A 374 10.28 -34.19 -1.94
N GLY A 375 9.14 -33.69 -1.44
CA GLY A 375 7.82 -34.02 -1.98
C GLY A 375 7.62 -33.51 -3.41
N LEU A 376 8.22 -32.38 -3.76
CA LEU A 376 8.13 -31.75 -5.10
C LEU A 376 8.97 -32.49 -6.17
N LYS A 377 9.93 -33.35 -5.78
CA LYS A 377 10.81 -34.11 -6.70
C LYS A 377 11.56 -33.21 -7.68
N VAL A 378 12.11 -32.10 -7.21
CA VAL A 378 12.83 -31.11 -8.05
C VAL A 378 14.35 -31.20 -7.95
N GLY A 379 14.89 -32.18 -7.21
CA GLY A 379 16.31 -32.29 -6.92
C GLY A 379 16.71 -31.69 -5.58
N ASP A 380 18.00 -31.37 -5.43
CA ASP A 380 18.55 -30.81 -4.20
C ASP A 380 18.28 -29.31 -4.11
N ILE A 381 17.32 -28.93 -3.29
CA ILE A 381 16.93 -27.52 -3.07
C ILE A 381 18.05 -26.65 -2.45
N ARG A 382 19.19 -27.21 -2.05
CA ARG A 382 20.39 -26.46 -1.66
C ARG A 382 21.11 -25.86 -2.86
N GLN A 383 20.79 -26.31 -4.08
CA GLN A 383 21.25 -25.74 -5.33
C GLN A 383 20.25 -24.68 -5.82
N LEU A 384 20.74 -23.70 -6.58
CA LEU A 384 19.97 -22.52 -7.00
C LEU A 384 18.77 -22.91 -7.88
N GLU A 385 19.02 -23.67 -8.95
CA GLU A 385 18.00 -24.05 -9.92
C GLU A 385 16.90 -24.93 -9.29
N PRO A 386 17.18 -26.06 -8.59
CA PRO A 386 16.16 -26.84 -7.91
C PRO A 386 15.35 -26.04 -6.88
N ASN A 387 15.94 -25.03 -6.27
CA ASN A 387 15.25 -24.16 -5.30
C ASN A 387 14.23 -23.27 -5.99
N ILE A 388 14.60 -22.60 -7.09
CA ILE A 388 13.67 -21.78 -7.88
C ILE A 388 12.59 -22.67 -8.50
N HIS A 389 12.98 -23.77 -9.14
CA HIS A 389 12.06 -24.78 -9.70
C HIS A 389 11.03 -25.24 -8.66
N GLY A 390 11.48 -25.60 -7.47
CA GLY A 390 10.62 -26.04 -6.38
C GLY A 390 9.62 -24.95 -5.94
N GLY A 391 10.06 -23.73 -5.82
CA GLY A 391 9.19 -22.59 -5.44
C GLY A 391 8.09 -22.33 -6.47
N VAL A 392 8.44 -22.28 -7.75
CA VAL A 392 7.46 -22.08 -8.84
C VAL A 392 6.49 -23.24 -8.95
N LYS A 393 6.98 -24.49 -8.90
CA LYS A 393 6.15 -25.69 -8.91
C LYS A 393 5.18 -25.76 -7.73
N TYR A 394 5.62 -25.36 -6.55
CA TYR A 394 4.77 -25.30 -5.35
C TYR A 394 3.69 -24.25 -5.47
N MET A 395 4.01 -23.07 -6.04
CA MET A 395 3.03 -22.03 -6.31
C MET A 395 1.95 -22.51 -7.27
N ARG A 396 2.34 -23.15 -8.40
CA ARG A 396 1.39 -23.74 -9.35
C ARG A 396 0.48 -24.74 -8.67
N TRP A 397 1.07 -25.64 -7.87
CA TRP A 397 0.29 -26.61 -7.10
C TRP A 397 -0.74 -25.95 -6.17
N MET A 398 -0.38 -24.85 -5.47
CA MET A 398 -1.32 -24.13 -4.62
C MET A 398 -2.45 -23.49 -5.41
N ILE A 399 -2.14 -22.89 -6.55
CA ILE A 399 -3.16 -22.28 -7.43
C ILE A 399 -4.15 -23.36 -7.87
N ASP A 400 -3.64 -24.49 -8.37
CA ASP A 400 -4.47 -25.60 -8.87
C ASP A 400 -5.31 -26.25 -7.77
N HIS A 401 -4.74 -26.39 -6.59
CA HIS A 401 -5.39 -27.12 -5.51
C HIS A 401 -6.43 -26.31 -4.75
N TYR A 402 -6.22 -24.99 -4.61
CA TYR A 402 -7.06 -24.15 -3.78
C TYR A 402 -7.86 -23.07 -4.53
N TYR A 403 -7.44 -22.72 -5.75
CA TYR A 403 -7.97 -21.55 -6.46
C TYR A 403 -8.31 -21.79 -7.93
N ALA A 404 -8.20 -23.04 -8.45
CA ALA A 404 -8.46 -23.35 -9.87
C ALA A 404 -9.86 -22.91 -10.30
N ASP A 405 -10.86 -23.34 -9.54
CA ASP A 405 -12.28 -23.13 -9.85
C ASP A 405 -12.88 -21.84 -9.30
N GLU A 406 -12.06 -21.01 -8.65
CA GLU A 406 -12.53 -19.75 -8.06
C GLU A 406 -12.63 -18.64 -9.12
N PRO A 407 -13.69 -17.84 -9.11
CA PRO A 407 -13.88 -16.72 -10.05
C PRO A 407 -12.95 -15.54 -9.74
N MET A 408 -11.65 -15.77 -9.79
CA MET A 408 -10.58 -14.83 -9.50
C MET A 408 -9.80 -14.46 -10.76
N THR A 409 -9.25 -13.25 -10.80
CA THR A 409 -8.23 -12.90 -11.80
C THR A 409 -6.97 -13.74 -11.60
N ALA A 410 -6.14 -13.88 -12.63
CA ALA A 410 -4.84 -14.58 -12.50
C ALA A 410 -3.97 -13.94 -11.41
N LEU A 411 -4.01 -12.61 -11.29
CA LEU A 411 -3.31 -11.87 -10.24
C LEU A 411 -3.84 -12.23 -8.86
N ASP A 412 -5.16 -12.21 -8.64
CA ASP A 412 -5.74 -12.54 -7.35
C ASP A 412 -5.44 -13.98 -6.94
N LYS A 413 -5.53 -14.96 -7.88
CA LYS A 413 -5.10 -16.36 -7.62
C LYS A 413 -3.68 -16.41 -7.08
N ALA A 414 -2.76 -15.65 -7.66
CA ALA A 414 -1.39 -15.56 -7.19
C ALA A 414 -1.29 -14.88 -5.81
N LEU A 415 -1.98 -13.76 -5.59
CA LEU A 415 -1.97 -13.03 -4.31
C LEU A 415 -2.53 -13.88 -3.17
N PHE A 416 -3.62 -14.60 -3.40
CA PHE A 416 -4.18 -15.55 -2.43
C PHE A 416 -3.26 -16.75 -2.19
N SER A 417 -2.54 -17.21 -3.21
CA SER A 417 -1.54 -18.27 -3.05
C SER A 417 -0.34 -17.79 -2.22
N PHE A 418 0.11 -16.54 -2.38
CA PHE A 418 1.12 -15.93 -1.52
C PHE A 418 0.63 -15.81 -0.07
N ALA A 419 -0.60 -15.35 0.13
CA ALA A 419 -1.19 -15.31 1.46
C ALA A 419 -1.26 -16.71 2.09
N SER A 420 -1.61 -17.73 1.30
CA SER A 420 -1.65 -19.12 1.73
C SER A 420 -0.27 -19.73 2.01
N TYR A 421 0.73 -19.31 1.25
CA TYR A 421 2.13 -19.70 1.48
C TYR A 421 2.61 -19.18 2.85
N ASN A 422 2.27 -17.95 3.19
CA ASN A 422 2.69 -17.29 4.43
C ASN A 422 1.85 -17.71 5.65
N ALA A 423 0.51 -17.70 5.53
CA ALA A 423 -0.42 -17.88 6.65
C ALA A 423 -1.07 -19.28 6.72
N GLY A 424 -0.94 -20.07 5.66
CA GLY A 424 -1.60 -21.35 5.48
C GLY A 424 -2.98 -21.26 4.80
N PRO A 425 -3.30 -22.18 3.87
CA PRO A 425 -4.49 -22.09 3.01
C PRO A 425 -5.81 -22.17 3.82
N ALA A 426 -5.88 -23.01 4.83
CA ALA A 426 -7.08 -23.11 5.68
C ALA A 426 -7.39 -21.80 6.42
N ARG A 427 -6.38 -21.02 6.78
CA ARG A 427 -6.56 -19.72 7.42
C ARG A 427 -7.07 -18.71 6.41
N VAL A 428 -6.51 -18.68 5.20
CA VAL A 428 -6.95 -17.79 4.11
C VAL A 428 -8.39 -18.08 3.69
N ALA A 429 -8.81 -19.35 3.62
CA ALA A 429 -10.19 -19.74 3.34
C ALA A 429 -11.18 -19.15 4.38
N ARG A 430 -10.80 -19.17 5.67
CA ARG A 430 -11.61 -18.54 6.73
C ARG A 430 -11.70 -17.02 6.57
N LEU A 431 -10.59 -16.36 6.19
CA LEU A 431 -10.58 -14.91 5.94
C LEU A 431 -11.49 -14.53 4.77
N ARG A 432 -11.50 -15.31 3.69
CA ARG A 432 -12.40 -15.13 2.54
C ARG A 432 -13.87 -15.27 2.96
N THR A 433 -14.19 -16.28 3.75
CA THR A 433 -15.54 -16.48 4.30
C THR A 433 -15.96 -15.29 5.16
N GLU A 434 -15.08 -14.78 5.99
CA GLU A 434 -15.35 -13.61 6.83
C GLU A 434 -15.49 -12.32 6.01
N ALA A 435 -14.66 -12.13 4.95
CA ALA A 435 -14.79 -11.01 4.03
C ALA A 435 -16.18 -10.99 3.36
N LYS A 436 -16.65 -12.15 2.87
CA LYS A 436 -18.00 -12.29 2.29
C LYS A 436 -19.09 -11.90 3.27
N LYS A 437 -18.98 -12.29 4.55
CA LYS A 437 -19.96 -11.90 5.60
C LYS A 437 -20.01 -10.39 5.83
N ARG A 438 -18.90 -9.69 5.57
CA ARG A 438 -18.79 -8.23 5.73
C ARG A 438 -19.17 -7.45 4.46
N GLY A 439 -19.68 -8.10 3.42
CA GLY A 439 -20.01 -7.47 2.15
C GLY A 439 -18.79 -7.10 1.31
N LEU A 440 -17.61 -7.66 1.62
CA LEU A 440 -16.40 -7.53 0.84
C LEU A 440 -16.30 -8.67 -0.18
N ASP A 441 -15.60 -8.43 -1.30
CA ASP A 441 -15.39 -9.46 -2.32
C ASP A 441 -14.38 -10.52 -1.81
N PRO A 442 -14.80 -11.79 -1.62
CA PRO A 442 -13.93 -12.85 -1.15
C PRO A 442 -12.89 -13.31 -2.18
N ASN A 443 -13.01 -12.86 -3.44
CA ASN A 443 -12.18 -13.25 -4.57
C ASN A 443 -11.17 -12.16 -4.97
N VAL A 444 -11.17 -11.02 -4.29
CA VAL A 444 -10.24 -9.91 -4.48
C VAL A 444 -9.42 -9.72 -3.21
N TRP A 445 -8.08 -9.72 -3.37
CA TRP A 445 -7.20 -9.56 -2.20
C TRP A 445 -7.17 -8.13 -1.70
N PHE A 446 -6.69 -7.19 -2.56
CA PHE A 446 -6.51 -5.80 -2.14
C PHE A 446 -7.85 -5.13 -1.84
N HIS A 447 -7.86 -4.36 -0.75
CA HIS A 447 -9.01 -3.60 -0.27
C HIS A 447 -10.25 -4.46 0.10
N ASN A 448 -10.10 -5.78 0.09
CA ASN A 448 -11.17 -6.72 0.48
C ASN A 448 -10.67 -7.71 1.55
N VAL A 449 -10.16 -8.88 1.16
CA VAL A 449 -9.69 -9.89 2.13
C VAL A 449 -8.48 -9.42 2.91
N GLU A 450 -7.67 -8.56 2.34
CA GLU A 450 -6.54 -7.87 2.99
C GLU A 450 -6.94 -7.22 4.32
N TYR A 451 -8.07 -6.50 4.37
CA TYR A 451 -8.52 -5.82 5.59
C TYR A 451 -8.88 -6.81 6.68
N VAL A 452 -9.57 -7.89 6.32
CA VAL A 452 -9.91 -8.97 7.25
C VAL A 452 -8.64 -9.66 7.76
N ALA A 453 -7.67 -9.87 6.87
CA ALA A 453 -6.38 -10.45 7.23
C ALA A 453 -5.61 -9.56 8.20
N ALA A 454 -5.54 -8.25 7.94
CA ALA A 454 -4.90 -7.27 8.82
C ALA A 454 -5.46 -7.31 10.23
N GLU A 455 -6.79 -7.40 10.36
CA GLU A 455 -7.49 -7.44 11.65
C GLU A 455 -7.32 -8.79 12.36
N LYS A 456 -7.60 -9.92 11.66
CA LYS A 456 -7.70 -11.25 12.29
C LYS A 456 -6.36 -11.94 12.51
N ILE A 457 -5.38 -11.73 11.63
CA ILE A 457 -4.09 -12.42 11.69
C ILE A 457 -2.88 -11.48 11.75
N GLY A 458 -3.16 -10.17 11.79
CA GLY A 458 -2.12 -9.13 11.93
C GLY A 458 -1.45 -8.75 10.59
N PRO A 459 -0.47 -7.83 10.65
CA PRO A 459 0.11 -7.20 9.47
C PRO A 459 1.10 -8.09 8.71
N GLU A 460 1.51 -9.22 9.25
CA GLU A 460 2.59 -10.04 8.67
C GLU A 460 2.23 -10.51 7.25
N THR A 461 1.09 -11.18 7.10
CA THR A 461 0.61 -11.68 5.81
C THR A 461 0.26 -10.55 4.85
N VAL A 462 -0.38 -9.49 5.33
CA VAL A 462 -0.74 -8.32 4.51
C VAL A 462 0.52 -7.63 3.99
N THR A 463 1.50 -7.41 4.85
CA THR A 463 2.79 -6.84 4.46
C THR A 463 3.55 -7.76 3.49
N TYR A 464 3.50 -9.07 3.70
CA TYR A 464 4.11 -10.06 2.83
C TYR A 464 3.55 -9.97 1.40
N VAL A 465 2.22 -10.05 1.25
CA VAL A 465 1.56 -9.98 -0.07
C VAL A 465 1.75 -8.59 -0.71
N GLY A 466 1.56 -7.51 0.04
CA GLY A 466 1.75 -6.14 -0.45
C GLY A 466 3.18 -5.89 -0.92
N ASN A 467 4.20 -6.40 -0.22
CA ASN A 467 5.59 -6.29 -0.63
C ASN A 467 5.85 -7.06 -1.94
N ILE A 468 5.34 -8.29 -2.07
CA ILE A 468 5.50 -9.06 -3.30
C ILE A 468 4.91 -8.30 -4.48
N TYR A 469 3.70 -7.77 -4.34
CA TYR A 469 3.07 -6.99 -5.41
C TYR A 469 3.88 -5.73 -5.77
N LYS A 470 4.38 -5.00 -4.80
CA LYS A 470 5.27 -3.85 -5.02
C LYS A 470 6.54 -4.25 -5.78
N TYR A 471 7.19 -5.35 -5.38
CA TYR A 471 8.38 -5.85 -6.07
C TYR A 471 8.06 -6.29 -7.49
N TYR A 472 6.91 -6.92 -7.70
CA TYR A 472 6.42 -7.29 -9.03
C TYR A 472 6.31 -6.06 -9.96
N ILE A 473 5.65 -5.00 -9.51
CA ILE A 473 5.56 -3.75 -10.29
C ILE A 473 6.95 -3.17 -10.57
N ALA A 474 7.83 -3.16 -9.57
CA ALA A 474 9.20 -2.70 -9.71
C ALA A 474 9.96 -3.48 -10.79
N TYR A 475 9.91 -4.80 -10.74
CA TYR A 475 10.61 -5.67 -11.70
C TYR A 475 10.03 -5.54 -13.11
N LYS A 476 8.72 -5.43 -13.25
CA LYS A 476 8.05 -5.19 -14.52
C LYS A 476 8.59 -3.92 -15.19
N LEU A 477 8.67 -2.81 -14.43
CA LEU A 477 9.21 -1.55 -14.93
C LEU A 477 10.68 -1.64 -15.34
N VAL A 478 11.51 -2.38 -14.58
CA VAL A 478 12.92 -2.64 -14.94
C VAL A 478 13.01 -3.41 -16.27
N MET A 479 12.21 -4.46 -16.43
CA MET A 479 12.21 -5.26 -17.65
C MET A 479 11.76 -4.46 -18.87
N GLU A 480 10.73 -3.63 -18.75
CA GLU A 480 10.30 -2.72 -19.82
C GLU A 480 11.42 -1.76 -20.22
N GLN A 481 12.19 -1.23 -19.26
CA GLN A 481 13.34 -0.36 -19.56
C GLN A 481 14.44 -1.10 -20.31
N LEU A 482 14.75 -2.33 -19.89
CA LEU A 482 15.77 -3.15 -20.56
C LEU A 482 15.36 -3.50 -21.99
N GLN A 483 14.11 -3.88 -22.21
CA GLN A 483 13.59 -4.16 -23.55
C GLN A 483 13.70 -2.94 -24.46
N ARG A 484 13.29 -1.75 -23.99
CA ARG A 484 13.42 -0.50 -24.75
C ARG A 484 14.89 -0.19 -25.11
N ARG A 485 15.82 -0.40 -24.16
CA ARG A 485 17.26 -0.20 -24.42
C ARG A 485 17.78 -1.18 -25.46
N GLN A 486 17.39 -2.44 -25.40
CA GLN A 486 17.76 -3.44 -26.38
C GLN A 486 17.24 -3.08 -27.78
N GLN A 487 15.95 -2.73 -27.89
CA GLN A 487 15.33 -2.30 -29.13
C GLN A 487 16.03 -1.07 -29.74
N ALA A 488 16.35 -0.08 -28.92
CA ALA A 488 17.08 1.09 -29.35
C ALA A 488 18.51 0.75 -29.83
N ALA A 489 19.22 -0.14 -29.14
CA ALA A 489 20.56 -0.59 -29.52
C ALA A 489 20.54 -1.41 -30.82
N GLU A 490 19.52 -2.25 -31.01
CA GLU A 490 19.34 -3.01 -32.26
C GLU A 490 18.99 -2.09 -33.44
N ALA A 491 18.15 -1.08 -33.24
CA ALA A 491 17.82 -0.08 -34.26
C ALA A 491 19.07 0.67 -34.72
N ILE A 492 19.96 1.05 -33.80
CA ILE A 492 21.23 1.71 -34.14
C ILE A 492 22.15 0.75 -34.93
N LYS A 493 22.22 -0.52 -34.53
CA LYS A 493 23.03 -1.53 -35.27
C LYS A 493 22.51 -1.78 -36.69
N GLN A 494 21.19 -1.75 -36.88
CA GLN A 494 20.58 -1.93 -38.20
C GLN A 494 20.79 -0.71 -39.13
N GLN A 495 20.94 0.50 -38.58
CA GLN A 495 21.22 1.71 -39.37
C GLN A 495 22.65 1.80 -39.89
N GLY A 496 23.58 0.93 -39.47
CA GLY A 496 24.96 0.77 -39.99
C GLY A 496 25.81 2.05 -40.08
N PRO A 497 27.14 1.97 -39.99
CA PRO A 497 27.98 3.11 -40.29
C PRO A 497 28.12 3.22 -41.84
N GLY A 498 27.16 3.95 -42.50
CA GLY A 498 27.32 4.17 -43.93
C GLY A 498 26.09 4.37 -44.77
N SER A 499 25.13 5.17 -44.35
CA SER A 499 24.13 5.70 -45.28
C SER A 499 24.12 7.24 -45.39
N ASP A 500 25.29 7.84 -45.27
CA ASP A 500 25.51 9.19 -45.78
C ASP A 500 25.63 9.15 -47.31
N GLN A 501 24.52 8.86 -47.99
CA GLN A 501 24.36 9.28 -49.38
C GLN A 501 24.10 10.78 -49.34
N VAL A 502 25.21 11.50 -49.39
CA VAL A 502 25.25 12.91 -49.81
C VAL A 502 24.46 13.00 -51.11
N SER A 503 23.26 13.49 -51.06
CA SER A 503 22.51 13.95 -52.23
C SER A 503 23.30 15.11 -52.84
N ALA A 504 24.12 14.80 -53.84
CA ALA A 504 24.74 15.81 -54.70
C ALA A 504 23.62 16.53 -55.46
N ALA A 505 23.41 17.79 -55.17
CA ALA A 505 22.55 18.67 -55.96
C ALA A 505 23.07 18.76 -57.40
N PRO A 506 22.18 18.68 -58.40
CA PRO A 506 22.64 18.82 -59.80
C PRO A 506 23.13 20.24 -60.06
N ALA A 507 24.33 20.35 -60.59
CA ALA A 507 24.90 21.58 -61.08
C ALA A 507 24.03 22.17 -62.19
N SER A 508 23.51 23.36 -62.00
CA SER A 508 22.88 24.16 -63.05
C SER A 508 23.95 24.59 -64.06
N GLN A 509 23.87 24.04 -65.28
CA GLN A 509 24.44 24.63 -66.48
C GLN A 509 23.47 25.66 -67.03
N GLY A 510 23.96 26.82 -67.39
CA GLY A 510 23.28 27.81 -68.12
C GLY A 510 23.67 29.23 -67.71
#